data_567299772c381193350955f49043d08a
#
_entry.id   567299772c381193350955f49043d08a
#
_cell.length_a   1.000
_cell.length_b   1.000
_cell.length_c   1.000
_cell.angle_alpha   90.00
_cell.angle_beta   90.00
_cell.angle_gamma   90.00
#
_symmetry.space_group_name_H-M   'P 1'
#
loop_
_entity.id
_entity.type
_entity.pdbx_description
1 polymer ?
#
loop_
_entity_poly.entity_id
_entity_poly.type
_entity_poly.pdbx_seq_one_letter_code
_entity_poly.pdbx_strand_id
1 'polypeptide(L)'
;MHKIHTKRSSSAFTLVEIMIVVAIIALLAAIAVPGFLRARKRSQATKILNDLRLIVAAVDQYAIDTNKESGSAVAMTDWTNYTKKSSILYNTGADLFGVSYGAQTVDSLPSVPTTSKAALSDVADTTFWSPYQ
;
A
#
# COMPACT_ATOMS: atom_id res chain seq x y z
N MET A 1 34.12 -62.35 -16.89
CA MET A 1 33.25 -61.18 -17.10
C MET A 1 33.38 -60.29 -15.84
N HIS A 2 34.20 -59.25 -15.92
CA HIS A 2 34.60 -58.42 -14.76
C HIS A 2 33.68 -57.20 -14.69
N LYS A 3 32.81 -57.15 -13.68
CA LYS A 3 31.94 -55.99 -13.45
C LYS A 3 32.76 -54.88 -12.76
N ILE A 4 33.03 -53.82 -13.50
CA ILE A 4 33.65 -52.59 -12.96
C ILE A 4 32.53 -51.83 -12.23
N HIS A 5 32.58 -51.84 -10.87
CA HIS A 5 31.75 -50.95 -10.05
C HIS A 5 32.43 -49.56 -10.04
N THR A 6 31.88 -48.65 -10.82
CA THR A 6 32.22 -47.23 -10.70
C THR A 6 31.61 -46.69 -9.39
N LYS A 7 32.44 -46.47 -8.39
CA LYS A 7 32.07 -45.70 -7.19
C LYS A 7 31.75 -44.26 -7.63
N ARG A 8 30.48 -43.90 -7.61
CA ARG A 8 30.09 -42.49 -7.66
C ARG A 8 30.56 -41.88 -6.35
N SER A 9 31.54 -40.99 -6.40
CA SER A 9 31.90 -40.11 -5.30
C SER A 9 30.79 -39.09 -5.14
N SER A 10 29.91 -39.26 -4.19
CA SER A 10 28.99 -38.23 -3.77
C SER A 10 29.77 -37.22 -2.97
N SER A 11 30.08 -36.05 -3.57
CA SER A 11 30.59 -34.91 -2.82
C SER A 11 29.47 -34.39 -1.92
N ALA A 12 29.57 -34.71 -0.63
CA ALA A 12 28.65 -34.17 0.38
C ALA A 12 29.18 -32.80 0.81
N PHE A 13 28.28 -31.82 0.96
CA PHE A 13 28.61 -30.50 1.54
C PHE A 13 29.07 -30.63 2.98
N THR A 14 30.05 -29.84 3.39
CA THR A 14 30.48 -29.78 4.77
C THR A 14 29.52 -28.91 5.59
N LEU A 15 29.42 -29.21 6.90
CA LEU A 15 28.59 -28.42 7.82
C LEU A 15 29.08 -26.96 7.89
N VAL A 16 30.38 -26.74 7.80
CA VAL A 16 31.00 -25.40 7.80
C VAL A 16 30.63 -24.58 6.57
N GLU A 17 30.59 -25.20 5.37
CA GLU A 17 30.17 -24.53 4.14
C GLU A 17 28.75 -23.98 4.24
N ILE A 18 27.80 -24.77 4.78
CA ILE A 18 26.43 -24.32 4.98
C ILE A 18 26.35 -23.25 6.09
N MET A 19 27.12 -23.35 7.16
CA MET A 19 27.16 -22.34 8.21
C MET A 19 27.63 -20.98 7.69
N ILE A 20 28.66 -20.94 6.85
CA ILE A 20 29.17 -19.68 6.25
C ILE A 20 28.11 -19.07 5.34
N VAL A 21 27.46 -19.86 4.50
CA VAL A 21 26.41 -19.38 3.59
C VAL A 21 25.24 -18.77 4.35
N VAL A 22 24.75 -19.47 5.37
CA VAL A 22 23.66 -18.97 6.21
C VAL A 22 24.06 -17.69 6.95
N ALA A 23 25.29 -17.60 7.45
CA ALA A 23 25.79 -16.41 8.13
C ALA A 23 25.84 -15.19 7.19
N ILE A 24 26.27 -15.37 5.93
CA ILE A 24 26.30 -14.30 4.92
C ILE A 24 24.86 -13.86 4.57
N ILE A 25 23.96 -14.80 4.34
CA ILE A 25 22.56 -14.50 4.04
C ILE A 25 21.92 -13.71 5.20
N ALA A 26 22.16 -14.14 6.44
CA ALA A 26 21.65 -13.45 7.63
C ALA A 26 22.15 -12.00 7.73
N LEU A 27 23.44 -11.78 7.45
CA LEU A 27 24.03 -10.45 7.46
C LEU A 27 23.44 -9.55 6.37
N LEU A 28 23.29 -10.05 5.15
CA LEU A 28 22.67 -9.30 4.05
C LEU A 28 21.21 -9.00 4.32
N ALA A 29 20.47 -9.96 4.86
CA ALA A 29 19.06 -9.78 5.23
C ALA A 29 18.89 -8.73 6.34
N ALA A 30 19.78 -8.69 7.32
CA ALA A 30 19.75 -7.71 8.40
C ALA A 30 19.82 -6.25 7.90
N ILE A 31 20.51 -6.01 6.80
CA ILE A 31 20.62 -4.69 6.16
C ILE A 31 19.45 -4.42 5.21
N ALA A 32 19.04 -5.42 4.44
CA ALA A 32 18.04 -5.26 3.38
C ALA A 32 16.60 -5.14 3.90
N VAL A 33 16.23 -5.91 4.93
CA VAL A 33 14.85 -5.99 5.41
C VAL A 33 14.31 -4.65 5.95
N PRO A 34 15.01 -3.88 6.78
CA PRO A 34 14.51 -2.58 7.26
C PRO A 34 14.26 -1.58 6.14
N GLY A 35 15.14 -1.54 5.14
CA GLY A 35 14.99 -0.69 3.95
C GLY A 35 13.75 -1.05 3.13
N PHE A 36 13.55 -2.33 2.90
CA PHE A 36 12.38 -2.84 2.17
C PHE A 36 11.06 -2.52 2.88
N LEU A 37 10.99 -2.69 4.20
CA LEU A 37 9.78 -2.38 4.98
C LEU A 37 9.41 -0.90 4.91
N ARG A 38 10.39 0.00 4.99
CA ARG A 38 10.16 1.45 4.82
C ARG A 38 9.68 1.79 3.41
N ALA A 39 10.30 1.21 2.39
CA ALA A 39 9.88 1.42 1.00
C ALA A 39 8.44 0.93 0.76
N ARG A 40 8.07 -0.22 1.31
CA ARG A 40 6.70 -0.75 1.27
C ARG A 40 5.70 0.20 1.92
N LYS A 41 5.97 0.67 3.12
CA LYS A 41 5.11 1.64 3.82
C LYS A 41 4.97 2.96 3.04
N ARG A 42 6.05 3.45 2.44
CA ARG A 42 6.01 4.66 1.59
C ARG A 42 5.12 4.45 0.37
N SER A 43 5.17 3.29 -0.26
CA SER A 43 4.28 2.93 -1.35
C SER A 43 2.81 2.89 -0.91
N GLN A 44 2.52 2.38 0.29
CA GLN A 44 1.18 2.39 0.87
C GLN A 44 0.67 3.82 1.11
N ALA A 45 1.52 4.70 1.64
CA ALA A 45 1.19 6.11 1.81
C ALA A 45 0.86 6.80 0.48
N THR A 46 1.67 6.55 -0.54
CA THR A 46 1.43 7.09 -1.90
C THR A 46 0.11 6.59 -2.48
N LYS A 47 -0.27 5.34 -2.20
CA LYS A 47 -1.57 4.81 -2.63
C LYS A 47 -2.73 5.56 -1.99
N ILE A 48 -2.67 5.83 -0.69
CA ILE A 48 -3.70 6.63 0.01
C ILE A 48 -3.81 8.04 -0.59
N LEU A 49 -2.68 8.70 -0.87
CA LEU A 49 -2.71 10.00 -1.55
C LEU A 49 -3.39 9.94 -2.92
N ASN A 50 -3.15 8.86 -3.66
CA ASN A 50 -3.81 8.67 -4.95
C ASN A 50 -5.31 8.44 -4.79
N ASP A 51 -5.72 7.66 -3.78
CA ASP A 51 -7.13 7.44 -3.46
C ASP A 51 -7.83 8.77 -3.13
N LEU A 52 -7.20 9.65 -2.35
CA LEU A 52 -7.74 10.98 -2.03
C LEU A 52 -7.94 11.86 -3.28
N ARG A 53 -7.01 11.81 -4.22
CA ARG A 53 -7.17 12.52 -5.52
C ARG A 53 -8.33 11.95 -6.33
N LEU A 54 -8.50 10.64 -6.33
CA LEU A 54 -9.63 9.98 -7.00
C LEU A 54 -10.96 10.33 -6.34
N ILE A 55 -10.99 10.49 -5.01
CA ILE A 55 -12.18 10.92 -4.27
C ILE A 55 -12.56 12.35 -4.67
N VAL A 56 -11.61 13.28 -4.73
CA VAL A 56 -11.88 14.65 -5.21
C VAL A 56 -12.54 14.61 -6.58
N ALA A 57 -11.93 13.92 -7.54
CA ALA A 57 -12.47 13.81 -8.89
C ALA A 57 -13.85 13.15 -8.93
N ALA A 58 -14.10 12.14 -8.11
CA ALA A 58 -15.39 11.46 -8.02
C ALA A 58 -16.49 12.35 -7.42
N VAL A 59 -16.16 13.13 -6.40
CA VAL A 59 -17.08 14.10 -5.77
C VAL A 59 -17.43 15.22 -6.74
N ASP A 60 -16.43 15.75 -7.46
CA ASP A 60 -16.63 16.78 -8.47
C ASP A 60 -17.53 16.28 -9.61
N GLN A 61 -17.30 15.07 -10.10
CA GLN A 61 -18.12 14.47 -11.14
C GLN A 61 -19.56 14.24 -10.67
N TYR A 62 -19.74 13.73 -9.45
CA TYR A 62 -21.07 13.59 -8.85
C TYR A 62 -21.79 14.93 -8.71
N ALA A 63 -21.08 15.97 -8.28
CA ALA A 63 -21.65 17.31 -8.11
C ALA A 63 -22.12 17.89 -9.45
N ILE A 64 -21.35 17.71 -10.51
CA ILE A 64 -21.72 18.14 -11.88
C ILE A 64 -22.97 17.38 -12.36
N ASP A 65 -22.97 16.05 -12.24
CA ASP A 65 -24.07 15.22 -12.74
C ASP A 65 -25.38 15.43 -11.99
N THR A 66 -25.32 15.78 -10.70
CA THR A 66 -26.49 15.98 -9.84
C THR A 66 -26.79 17.44 -9.54
N ASN A 67 -26.05 18.37 -10.15
CA ASN A 67 -26.16 19.81 -9.96
C ASN A 67 -26.12 20.23 -8.46
N LYS A 68 -25.16 19.66 -7.74
CA LYS A 68 -24.92 20.00 -6.33
C LYS A 68 -24.10 21.27 -6.20
N GLU A 69 -24.48 22.10 -5.25
CA GLU A 69 -23.74 23.34 -4.95
C GLU A 69 -22.51 23.07 -4.06
N SER A 70 -21.58 24.01 -4.09
CA SER A 70 -20.42 24.03 -3.19
C SER A 70 -20.87 23.93 -1.73
N GLY A 71 -20.16 23.13 -0.93
CA GLY A 71 -20.51 22.86 0.46
C GLY A 71 -21.58 21.78 0.68
N SER A 72 -22.18 21.23 -0.38
CA SER A 72 -23.17 20.15 -0.25
C SER A 72 -22.50 18.85 0.20
N ALA A 73 -23.17 18.14 1.12
CA ALA A 73 -22.72 16.82 1.55
C ALA A 73 -22.96 15.76 0.47
N VAL A 74 -21.99 14.87 0.29
CA VAL A 74 -22.01 13.74 -0.64
C VAL A 74 -21.78 12.46 0.16
N ALA A 75 -22.77 11.57 0.14
CA ALA A 75 -22.66 10.31 0.85
C ALA A 75 -21.57 9.41 0.20
N MET A 76 -21.01 8.51 0.99
CA MET A 76 -19.99 7.57 0.50
C MET A 76 -20.52 6.74 -0.67
N THR A 77 -21.76 6.27 -0.60
CA THR A 77 -22.43 5.49 -1.66
C THR A 77 -22.58 6.24 -2.98
N ASP A 78 -22.60 7.57 -2.93
CA ASP A 78 -22.79 8.42 -4.11
C ASP A 78 -21.45 8.60 -4.85
N TRP A 79 -20.42 9.10 -4.17
CA TRP A 79 -19.13 9.34 -4.82
C TRP A 79 -18.39 8.04 -5.21
N THR A 80 -18.57 6.93 -4.48
CA THR A 80 -17.93 5.67 -4.85
C THR A 80 -18.35 5.17 -6.23
N ASN A 81 -19.59 5.46 -6.67
CA ASN A 81 -20.08 5.09 -7.99
C ASN A 81 -19.31 5.75 -9.15
N TYR A 82 -18.62 6.86 -8.88
CA TYR A 82 -17.81 7.59 -9.85
C TYR A 82 -16.33 7.18 -9.84
N THR A 83 -15.99 6.20 -9.02
CA THR A 83 -14.64 5.62 -9.01
C THR A 83 -14.57 4.41 -9.94
N LYS A 84 -13.36 3.93 -10.21
CA LYS A 84 -13.15 2.76 -11.07
C LYS A 84 -13.84 1.53 -10.51
N LYS A 85 -14.77 0.95 -11.27
CA LYS A 85 -15.45 -0.31 -10.92
C LYS A 85 -14.45 -1.41 -10.58
N SER A 86 -14.78 -2.23 -9.60
CA SER A 86 -13.93 -3.31 -9.06
C SER A 86 -12.65 -2.85 -8.34
N SER A 87 -12.45 -1.57 -8.12
CA SER A 87 -11.40 -1.10 -7.20
C SER A 87 -11.81 -1.29 -5.74
N ILE A 88 -10.83 -1.31 -4.83
CA ILE A 88 -11.12 -1.34 -3.39
C ILE A 88 -11.96 -0.10 -3.02
N LEU A 89 -11.60 1.07 -3.53
CA LEU A 89 -12.29 2.31 -3.28
C LEU A 89 -13.77 2.27 -3.73
N TYR A 90 -14.04 1.68 -4.89
CA TYR A 90 -15.41 1.48 -5.39
C TYR A 90 -16.23 0.55 -4.48
N ASN A 91 -15.64 -0.57 -4.08
CA ASN A 91 -16.36 -1.61 -3.34
C ASN A 91 -16.56 -1.29 -1.87
N THR A 92 -15.64 -0.57 -1.25
CA THR A 92 -15.62 -0.38 0.21
C THR A 92 -15.63 1.08 0.67
N GLY A 93 -15.31 2.03 -0.21
CA GLY A 93 -15.13 3.43 0.17
C GLY A 93 -14.03 3.63 1.23
N ALA A 94 -13.08 2.70 1.29
CA ALA A 94 -12.04 2.63 2.31
C ALA A 94 -10.65 2.57 1.70
N ASP A 95 -9.65 2.89 2.51
CA ASP A 95 -8.25 2.77 2.14
C ASP A 95 -7.75 1.30 2.18
N LEU A 96 -6.46 1.10 1.90
CA LEU A 96 -5.83 -0.21 1.91
C LEU A 96 -5.77 -0.89 3.30
N PHE A 97 -6.00 -0.15 4.38
CA PHE A 97 -6.10 -0.66 5.75
C PHE A 97 -7.57 -0.95 6.17
N GLY A 98 -8.53 -0.70 5.27
CA GLY A 98 -9.95 -0.87 5.54
C GLY A 98 -10.57 0.28 6.33
N VAL A 99 -9.88 1.42 6.44
CA VAL A 99 -10.40 2.62 7.11
C VAL A 99 -11.22 3.42 6.11
N SER A 100 -12.51 3.66 6.42
CA SER A 100 -13.42 4.37 5.53
C SER A 100 -13.04 5.85 5.38
N TYR A 101 -13.16 6.36 4.16
CA TYR A 101 -13.07 7.79 3.88
C TYR A 101 -14.38 8.55 4.21
N GLY A 102 -15.49 7.85 4.37
CA GLY A 102 -16.77 8.42 4.77
C GLY A 102 -17.44 9.32 3.73
N ALA A 103 -18.40 10.12 4.21
CA ALA A 103 -19.03 11.16 3.41
C ALA A 103 -18.06 12.30 3.12
N GLN A 104 -18.22 12.95 1.97
CA GLN A 104 -17.41 14.06 1.50
C GLN A 104 -18.23 15.33 1.36
N THR A 105 -17.61 16.44 1.02
CA THR A 105 -18.29 17.72 0.78
C THR A 105 -17.78 18.29 -0.54
N VAL A 106 -18.69 18.79 -1.36
CA VAL A 106 -18.35 19.43 -2.64
C VAL A 106 -17.43 20.62 -2.40
N ASP A 107 -16.39 20.76 -3.21
CA ASP A 107 -15.34 21.79 -3.13
C ASP A 107 -14.53 21.77 -1.81
N SER A 108 -14.59 20.67 -1.08
CA SER A 108 -13.75 20.46 0.11
C SER A 108 -12.76 19.32 -0.14
N LEU A 109 -11.53 19.49 0.34
CA LEU A 109 -10.54 18.43 0.24
C LEU A 109 -10.83 17.31 1.25
N PRO A 110 -10.79 16.03 0.84
CA PRO A 110 -10.85 14.92 1.76
C PRO A 110 -9.63 14.93 2.68
N SER A 111 -9.77 14.38 3.87
CA SER A 111 -8.67 14.21 4.80
C SER A 111 -8.17 12.77 4.86
N VAL A 112 -6.88 12.61 5.17
CA VAL A 112 -6.31 11.27 5.43
C VAL A 112 -6.93 10.71 6.70
N PRO A 113 -7.45 9.46 6.69
CA PRO A 113 -7.94 8.84 7.92
C PRO A 113 -6.86 8.81 9.01
N THR A 114 -7.20 9.25 10.21
CA THR A 114 -6.25 9.42 11.32
C THR A 114 -5.52 8.12 11.69
N THR A 115 -6.21 6.99 11.63
CA THR A 115 -5.63 5.66 11.89
C THR A 115 -4.55 5.32 10.86
N SER A 116 -4.81 5.55 9.59
CA SER A 116 -3.88 5.28 8.49
C SER A 116 -2.69 6.24 8.51
N LYS A 117 -2.93 7.52 8.84
CA LYS A 117 -1.89 8.52 9.06
C LYS A 117 -0.95 8.13 10.20
N ALA A 118 -1.50 7.65 11.33
CA ALA A 118 -0.71 7.16 12.46
C ALA A 118 0.12 5.94 12.12
N ALA A 119 -0.45 4.97 11.39
CA ALA A 119 0.25 3.74 10.98
C ALA A 119 1.45 3.98 10.04
N LEU A 120 1.47 5.12 9.34
CA LEU A 120 2.48 5.50 8.36
C LEU A 120 3.35 6.69 8.80
N SER A 121 3.23 7.11 10.05
CA SER A 121 3.93 8.30 10.60
C SER A 121 5.45 8.21 10.54
N ASP A 122 6.00 7.01 10.49
CA ASP A 122 7.44 6.74 10.37
C ASP A 122 8.00 6.96 8.94
N VAL A 123 7.13 7.07 7.93
CA VAL A 123 7.53 7.21 6.52
C VAL A 123 6.84 8.38 5.81
N ALA A 124 5.79 8.94 6.38
CA ALA A 124 4.98 10.00 5.80
C ALA A 124 4.65 11.05 6.88
N ASP A 125 5.32 12.18 6.82
CA ASP A 125 5.07 13.32 7.70
C ASP A 125 3.89 14.18 7.24
N THR A 126 3.59 15.24 7.98
CA THR A 126 2.49 16.17 7.63
C THR A 126 2.67 16.81 6.26
N THR A 127 3.91 17.11 5.88
CA THR A 127 4.23 17.70 4.57
C THR A 127 3.92 16.76 3.44
N PHE A 128 4.18 15.46 3.64
CA PHE A 128 3.84 14.42 2.65
C PHE A 128 2.33 14.35 2.36
N TRP A 129 1.50 14.56 3.37
CA TRP A 129 0.04 14.48 3.22
C TRP A 129 -0.59 15.77 2.68
N SER A 130 0.15 16.86 2.57
CA SER A 130 -0.40 18.11 2.04
C SER A 130 -0.92 17.94 0.61
N PRO A 131 -2.12 18.51 0.29
CA PRO A 131 -2.99 19.35 1.11
C PRO A 131 -4.06 18.58 1.92
N TYR A 132 -4.04 17.27 1.97
CA TYR A 132 -5.07 16.37 2.55
C TYR A 132 -4.84 16.09 4.04
N GLN A 133 -4.60 17.07 4.87
CA GLN A 133 -4.25 16.88 6.29
C GLN A 133 -5.43 16.62 7.20
#